data_881f05d82e18b7c476dcc6b334872b29
#
_entry.id   881f05d82e18b7c476dcc6b334872b29
#
_cell.length_a   1.000
_cell.length_b   1.000
_cell.length_c   1.000
_cell.angle_alpha   90.00
_cell.angle_beta   90.00
_cell.angle_gamma   90.00
#
_symmetry.space_group_name_H-M   'P 1'
#
loop_
_entity.id
_entity.type
_entity.pdbx_description
1 polymer ?
#
loop_
_entity_poly.entity_id
_entity_poly.type
_entity_poly.pdbx_seq_one_letter_code
_entity_poly.pdbx_strand_id
1 'polypeptide(L)'
;MASPTNVLAQGIEIIGSVRFSNDMIIDGKIEGQIMSDKGRVTIGENACIKGDITAGEVKVFGKVEGKIVSERCELKAKSRLDGDIKAKMFAMEEGAQLAGRTEIG
;
A
#
# COMPACT_ATOMS: atom_id res chain seq x y z
N MET A 1 -16.20 -12.34 16.85
CA MET A 1 -15.83 -12.85 15.52
C MET A 1 -14.80 -11.92 14.90
N ALA A 2 -13.68 -12.47 14.47
CA ALA A 2 -12.66 -11.66 13.85
C ALA A 2 -13.11 -11.14 12.49
N SER A 3 -12.72 -9.92 12.15
CA SER A 3 -12.96 -9.38 10.83
C SER A 3 -12.15 -10.18 9.80
N PRO A 4 -12.69 -10.44 8.62
CA PRO A 4 -11.93 -11.11 7.59
C PRO A 4 -10.72 -10.27 7.20
N THR A 5 -9.55 -10.86 7.25
CA THR A 5 -8.31 -10.24 6.79
C THR A 5 -7.74 -11.09 5.67
N ASN A 6 -7.51 -10.46 4.53
CA ASN A 6 -6.91 -11.14 3.40
C ASN A 6 -5.39 -11.04 3.51
N VAL A 7 -4.71 -12.15 3.31
CA VAL A 7 -3.24 -12.16 3.40
C VAL A 7 -2.66 -12.72 2.11
N LEU A 8 -1.75 -11.96 1.52
CA LEU A 8 -0.94 -12.40 0.40
C LEU A 8 0.44 -12.70 0.95
N ALA A 9 0.77 -13.98 1.05
CA ALA A 9 1.98 -14.42 1.72
C ALA A 9 3.23 -14.17 0.88
N GLN A 10 4.39 -14.20 1.54
CA GLN A 10 5.68 -14.10 0.89
C GLN A 10 5.85 -15.25 -0.12
N GLY A 11 6.42 -14.93 -1.26
CA GLY A 11 6.62 -15.90 -2.33
C GLY A 11 5.51 -15.95 -3.37
N ILE A 12 4.39 -15.26 -3.11
CA ILE A 12 3.30 -15.16 -4.07
C ILE A 12 3.52 -13.93 -4.94
N GLU A 13 3.31 -14.08 -6.24
CA GLU A 13 3.40 -12.99 -7.20
C GLU A 13 2.09 -12.92 -7.97
N ILE A 14 1.51 -11.72 -8.03
CA ILE A 14 0.27 -11.47 -8.76
C ILE A 14 0.53 -10.43 -9.83
N ILE A 15 0.09 -10.72 -11.05
CA ILE A 15 0.11 -9.77 -12.15
C ILE A 15 -1.33 -9.55 -12.55
N GLY A 16 -1.79 -8.29 -12.48
CA GLY A 16 -3.17 -7.95 -12.79
C GLY A 16 -3.81 -7.08 -11.73
N SER A 17 -5.11 -7.26 -11.52
CA SER A 17 -5.87 -6.43 -10.60
C SER A 17 -6.29 -7.22 -9.36
N VAL A 18 -6.15 -6.61 -8.21
CA VAL A 18 -6.60 -7.16 -6.93
C VAL A 18 -7.66 -6.24 -6.36
N ARG A 19 -8.80 -6.81 -6.04
CA ARG A 19 -9.89 -6.07 -5.41
C ARG A 19 -10.25 -6.77 -4.10
N PHE A 20 -10.40 -6.00 -3.05
CA PHE A 20 -10.71 -6.58 -1.75
C PHE A 20 -11.64 -5.69 -0.95
N SER A 21 -12.25 -6.29 0.08
CA SER A 21 -13.02 -5.58 1.08
C SER A 21 -12.37 -5.81 2.44
N ASN A 22 -12.59 -4.92 3.38
CA ASN A 22 -12.04 -4.99 4.73
C ASN A 22 -10.51 -4.77 4.72
N ASP A 23 -9.74 -5.69 5.27
CA ASP A 23 -8.31 -5.50 5.44
C ASP A 23 -7.53 -6.47 4.56
N MET A 24 -6.38 -6.02 4.07
CA MET A 24 -5.48 -6.86 3.31
C MET A 24 -4.04 -6.63 3.74
N ILE A 25 -3.33 -7.72 3.98
CA ILE A 25 -1.90 -7.70 4.28
C ILE A 25 -1.16 -8.30 3.10
N ILE A 26 -0.18 -7.60 2.57
CA ILE A 26 0.57 -8.03 1.41
C ILE A 26 2.04 -8.21 1.80
N ASP A 27 2.55 -9.44 1.68
CA ASP A 27 3.97 -9.73 1.88
C ASP A 27 4.64 -10.27 0.62
N GLY A 28 3.88 -10.39 -0.47
CA GLY A 28 4.39 -10.87 -1.76
C GLY A 28 4.61 -9.74 -2.75
N LYS A 29 4.61 -10.09 -4.03
CA LYS A 29 4.79 -9.14 -5.12
C LYS A 29 3.50 -8.97 -5.89
N ILE A 30 3.18 -7.71 -6.22
CA ILE A 30 2.03 -7.40 -7.07
C ILE A 30 2.45 -6.42 -8.14
N GLU A 31 2.13 -6.76 -9.39
CA GLU A 31 2.23 -5.82 -10.52
C GLU A 31 0.82 -5.59 -11.05
N GLY A 32 0.36 -4.33 -10.99
CA GLY A 32 -0.96 -3.99 -11.48
C GLY A 32 -1.69 -3.04 -10.55
N GLN A 33 -2.97 -3.33 -10.31
CA GLN A 33 -3.79 -2.43 -9.52
C GLN A 33 -4.34 -3.13 -8.28
N ILE A 34 -4.34 -2.40 -7.18
CA ILE A 34 -4.95 -2.84 -5.94
C ILE A 34 -6.04 -1.84 -5.62
N MET A 35 -7.28 -2.33 -5.44
CA MET A 35 -8.42 -1.45 -5.21
C MET A 35 -9.28 -1.92 -4.05
N SER A 36 -9.68 -0.96 -3.23
CA SER A 36 -10.70 -1.15 -2.20
C SER A 36 -11.39 0.19 -1.95
N ASP A 37 -12.66 0.16 -1.62
CA ASP A 37 -13.39 1.39 -1.34
C ASP A 37 -12.95 2.01 -0.02
N LYS A 38 -12.99 1.24 1.06
CA LYS A 38 -12.68 1.74 2.40
C LYS A 38 -11.75 0.80 3.16
N GLY A 39 -11.22 -0.20 2.50
CA GLY A 39 -10.38 -1.17 3.15
C GLY A 39 -9.02 -0.62 3.54
N ARG A 40 -8.33 -1.38 4.37
CA ARG A 40 -6.99 -1.05 4.82
C ARG A 40 -6.00 -2.01 4.16
N VAL A 41 -4.96 -1.43 3.58
CA VAL A 41 -3.86 -2.21 2.99
C VAL A 41 -2.63 -2.04 3.85
N THR A 42 -2.03 -3.14 4.23
CA THR A 42 -0.73 -3.15 4.90
C THR A 42 0.28 -3.79 3.95
N ILE A 43 1.27 -3.02 3.53
CA ILE A 43 2.34 -3.49 2.67
C ILE A 43 3.49 -3.93 3.57
N GLY A 44 3.69 -5.23 3.71
CA GLY A 44 4.69 -5.79 4.62
C GLY A 44 6.13 -5.53 4.19
N GLU A 45 7.07 -5.83 5.07
CA GLU A 45 8.48 -5.55 4.83
C GLU A 45 9.05 -6.27 3.60
N ASN A 46 8.50 -7.42 3.28
CA ASN A 46 8.97 -8.23 2.15
C ASN A 46 8.18 -7.97 0.88
N ALA A 47 7.21 -7.07 0.93
CA ALA A 47 6.35 -6.80 -0.20
C ALA A 47 7.00 -5.85 -1.19
N CYS A 48 6.66 -6.04 -2.45
CA CYS A 48 7.06 -5.15 -3.52
C CYS A 48 5.85 -4.95 -4.43
N ILE A 49 5.43 -3.71 -4.56
CA ILE A 49 4.24 -3.38 -5.35
C ILE A 49 4.66 -2.47 -6.49
N LYS A 50 4.24 -2.82 -7.69
CA LYS A 50 4.41 -1.97 -8.88
C LYS A 50 3.05 -1.70 -9.47
N GLY A 51 2.62 -0.45 -9.45
CA GLY A 51 1.34 -0.06 -10.00
C GLY A 51 0.57 0.86 -9.09
N ASP A 52 -0.75 0.84 -9.21
CA ASP A 52 -1.61 1.79 -8.51
C ASP A 52 -2.31 1.14 -7.33
N ILE A 53 -2.38 1.86 -6.23
CA ILE A 53 -3.10 1.42 -5.04
C ILE A 53 -4.18 2.46 -4.73
N THR A 54 -5.42 1.99 -4.62
CA THR A 54 -6.55 2.82 -4.20
C THR A 54 -7.22 2.13 -3.02
N ALA A 55 -7.22 2.77 -1.88
CA ALA A 55 -7.80 2.18 -0.67
C ALA A 55 -8.17 3.27 0.32
N GLY A 56 -8.84 2.91 1.39
CA GLY A 56 -9.16 3.85 2.45
C GLY A 56 -7.94 4.21 3.26
N GLU A 57 -7.16 3.21 3.65
CA GLU A 57 -5.94 3.42 4.43
C GLU A 57 -4.82 2.54 3.89
N VAL A 58 -3.64 3.11 3.76
CA VAL A 58 -2.46 2.39 3.28
C VAL A 58 -1.33 2.57 4.28
N LYS A 59 -0.77 1.46 4.74
CA LYS A 59 0.44 1.45 5.57
C LYS A 59 1.53 0.74 4.81
N VAL A 60 2.66 1.39 4.65
CA VAL A 60 3.76 0.84 3.88
C VAL A 60 4.95 0.55 4.78
N PHE A 61 5.35 -0.71 4.85
CA PHE A 61 6.58 -1.15 5.52
C PHE A 61 7.63 -1.58 4.52
N GLY A 62 7.21 -1.93 3.31
CA GLY A 62 8.07 -2.43 2.25
C GLY A 62 8.29 -1.41 1.15
N LYS A 63 8.20 -1.87 -0.10
CA LYS A 63 8.51 -1.04 -1.26
C LYS A 63 7.30 -0.92 -2.18
N VAL A 64 7.03 0.30 -2.63
CA VAL A 64 5.96 0.58 -3.58
C VAL A 64 6.50 1.46 -4.70
N GLU A 65 6.23 1.09 -5.95
CA GLU A 65 6.51 1.90 -7.13
C GLU A 65 5.19 2.17 -7.84
N GLY A 66 4.82 3.45 -7.97
CA GLY A 66 3.61 3.84 -8.66
C GLY A 66 2.82 4.87 -7.89
N LYS A 67 1.49 4.77 -7.98
CA LYS A 67 0.61 5.79 -7.41
C LYS A 67 -0.24 5.22 -6.29
N ILE A 68 -0.35 5.97 -5.21
CA ILE A 68 -1.22 5.64 -4.10
C ILE A 68 -2.29 6.72 -3.97
N VAL A 69 -3.55 6.30 -3.97
CA VAL A 69 -4.68 7.17 -3.69
C VAL A 69 -5.41 6.60 -2.47
N SER A 70 -5.47 7.36 -1.40
CA SER A 70 -6.09 6.89 -0.16
C SER A 70 -6.59 8.06 0.66
N GLU A 71 -7.39 7.77 1.68
CA GLU A 71 -7.76 8.79 2.65
C GLU A 71 -6.62 9.01 3.63
N ARG A 72 -5.97 7.92 4.05
CA ARG A 72 -4.84 7.97 4.96
C ARG A 72 -3.70 7.13 4.41
N CYS A 73 -2.52 7.69 4.38
CA CYS A 73 -1.32 6.99 3.97
C CYS A 73 -0.25 7.15 5.04
N GLU A 74 0.34 6.05 5.45
CA GLU A 74 1.44 6.05 6.41
C GLU A 74 2.64 5.32 5.83
N LEU A 75 3.78 6.00 5.79
CA LEU A 75 5.04 5.38 5.43
C LEU A 75 5.80 5.08 6.71
N LYS A 76 6.00 3.79 6.99
CA LYS A 76 6.67 3.35 8.20
C LYS A 76 8.18 3.35 8.00
N ALA A 77 8.93 3.22 9.09
CA ALA A 77 10.38 3.15 9.02
C ALA A 77 10.83 2.06 8.05
N LYS A 78 11.89 2.31 7.28
CA LYS A 78 12.44 1.40 6.27
C LYS A 78 11.56 1.23 5.04
N SER A 79 10.42 1.89 4.96
CA SER A 79 9.60 1.84 3.75
C SER A 79 10.20 2.70 2.65
N ARG A 80 9.87 2.36 1.43
CA ARG A 80 10.30 3.14 0.27
C ARG A 80 9.16 3.27 -0.72
N LEU A 81 8.92 4.49 -1.14
CA LEU A 81 7.92 4.77 -2.15
C LEU A 81 8.53 5.58 -3.27
N ASP A 82 8.40 5.07 -4.49
CA ASP A 82 8.76 5.78 -5.71
C ASP A 82 7.49 6.07 -6.49
N GLY A 83 7.13 7.34 -6.62
CA GLY A 83 5.95 7.72 -7.39
C GLY A 83 5.14 8.80 -6.70
N ASP A 84 3.83 8.75 -6.91
CA ASP A 84 2.93 9.79 -6.45
C ASP A 84 2.01 9.29 -5.35
N ILE A 85 1.78 10.14 -4.36
CA ILE A 85 0.80 9.87 -3.30
C ILE A 85 -0.24 10.97 -3.32
N LYS A 86 -1.51 10.56 -3.29
CA LYS A 86 -2.61 11.47 -3.07
C LYS A 86 -3.41 10.96 -1.89
N ALA A 87 -3.45 11.75 -0.82
CA ALA A 87 -4.12 11.34 0.41
C ALA A 87 -4.68 12.56 1.12
N LYS A 88 -5.71 12.34 1.93
CA LYS A 88 -6.23 13.41 2.78
C LYS A 88 -5.36 13.60 4.00
N MET A 89 -4.81 12.51 4.53
CA MET A 89 -3.88 12.54 5.64
C MET A 89 -2.65 11.72 5.30
N PHE A 90 -1.49 12.23 5.63
CA PHE A 90 -0.24 11.58 5.32
C PHE A 90 0.69 11.66 6.52
N ALA A 91 1.28 10.53 6.88
CA ALA A 91 2.28 10.45 7.93
C ALA A 91 3.49 9.68 7.42
N MET A 92 4.65 10.13 7.82
CA MET A 92 5.90 9.50 7.41
C MET A 92 6.79 9.37 8.62
N GLU A 93 7.23 8.14 8.90
CA GLU A 93 8.12 7.89 10.02
C GLU A 93 9.56 8.16 9.65
N GLU A 94 10.37 8.42 10.67
CA GLU A 94 11.80 8.57 10.47
C GLU A 94 12.39 7.28 9.89
N GLY A 95 13.21 7.43 8.86
CA GLY A 95 13.78 6.30 8.16
C GLY A 95 13.02 5.86 6.92
N ALA A 96 11.81 6.38 6.71
CA ALA A 96 11.07 6.14 5.49
C ALA A 96 11.66 6.97 4.34
N GLN A 97 11.54 6.46 3.12
CA GLN A 97 12.03 7.14 1.94
C GLN A 97 10.90 7.39 0.96
N LEU A 98 10.83 8.60 0.45
CA LEU A 98 9.84 8.98 -0.54
C LEU A 98 10.53 9.71 -1.68
N ALA A 99 10.37 9.17 -2.89
CA ALA A 99 10.81 9.82 -4.12
C ALA A 99 9.61 10.04 -5.01
N GLY A 100 9.33 11.30 -5.36
CA GLY A 100 8.19 11.64 -6.18
C GLY A 100 7.37 12.76 -5.58
N ARG A 101 6.07 12.74 -5.85
CA ARG A 101 5.17 13.81 -5.44
C ARG A 101 4.19 13.34 -4.37
N THR A 102 3.87 14.24 -3.47
CA THR A 102 2.85 14.02 -2.46
C THR A 102 1.83 15.14 -2.56
N GLU A 103 0.58 14.76 -2.71
CA GLU A 103 -0.53 15.70 -2.74
C GLU A 103 -1.46 15.39 -1.58
N ILE A 104 -1.69 16.35 -0.70
CA ILE A 104 -2.51 16.20 0.48
C ILE A 104 -3.68 17.17 0.41
N GLY A 105 -4.87 16.63 0.62
CA GLY A 105 -6.05 17.49 0.62
C GLY A 105 -7.35 16.80 0.28
#